data_8352f6b42e964de180e111ba9daf389c
#
_entry.id   8352f6b42e964de180e111ba9daf389c
#
_cell.length_a   1.000
_cell.length_b   1.000
_cell.length_c   1.000
_cell.angle_alpha   90.00
_cell.angle_beta   90.00
_cell.angle_gamma   90.00
#
_symmetry.space_group_name_H-M   'P 1'
#
loop_
_entity.id
_entity.type
_entity.pdbx_description
1 polymer ?
#
loop_
_entity_poly.entity_id
_entity_poly.type
_entity_poly.pdbx_seq_one_letter_code
_entity_poly.pdbx_strand_id
1 'polypeptide(L)'
;MSTLVGVGIFAVFIVGIWFSYRLFMRGDTYEEKVAALLPPDFKPDVFHRKGDTYVGYEKARDRLVLVDWPHASVLASKDVVSLSPVHESTLGITHHWVAVAVPGAQFSPYRIWFQFRRDKRDEWLGQLSRICGK
;
A
#
# COMPACT_ATOMS: atom_id res chain seq x y z
N MET A 1 -8.22 -51.09 -9.60
CA MET A 1 -9.18 -50.07 -9.23
C MET A 1 -8.67 -49.15 -8.12
N SER A 2 -7.98 -49.63 -7.11
CA SER A 2 -7.40 -48.80 -6.03
C SER A 2 -6.35 -47.83 -6.50
N THR A 3 -5.61 -48.13 -7.57
CA THR A 3 -4.58 -47.23 -8.16
C THR A 3 -5.17 -45.99 -8.85
N LEU A 4 -6.34 -46.13 -9.50
CA LEU A 4 -7.01 -45.02 -10.16
C LEU A 4 -7.61 -44.02 -9.15
N VAL A 5 -8.14 -44.53 -8.04
CA VAL A 5 -8.66 -43.69 -6.94
C VAL A 5 -7.52 -42.92 -6.26
N GLY A 6 -6.36 -43.57 -6.04
CA GLY A 6 -5.18 -42.93 -5.47
C GLY A 6 -4.61 -41.82 -6.36
N VAL A 7 -4.57 -42.04 -7.67
CA VAL A 7 -4.12 -41.02 -8.64
C VAL A 7 -5.09 -39.85 -8.68
N GLY A 8 -6.40 -40.09 -8.64
CA GLY A 8 -7.41 -39.03 -8.62
C GLY A 8 -7.30 -38.13 -7.36
N ILE A 9 -7.13 -38.76 -6.19
CA ILE A 9 -6.96 -38.04 -4.91
C ILE A 9 -5.66 -37.22 -4.95
N PHE A 10 -4.58 -37.75 -5.48
CA PHE A 10 -3.30 -37.07 -5.58
C PHE A 10 -3.40 -35.85 -6.53
N ALA A 11 -4.08 -36.00 -7.68
CA ALA A 11 -4.29 -34.90 -8.62
C ALA A 11 -5.11 -33.76 -8.00
N VAL A 12 -6.17 -34.08 -7.26
CA VAL A 12 -6.98 -33.07 -6.57
C VAL A 12 -6.15 -32.35 -5.50
N PHE A 13 -5.28 -33.08 -4.80
CA PHE A 13 -4.41 -32.50 -3.78
C PHE A 13 -3.40 -31.51 -4.38
N ILE A 14 -2.78 -31.86 -5.51
CA ILE A 14 -1.84 -30.97 -6.23
C ILE A 14 -2.55 -29.72 -6.73
N VAL A 15 -3.73 -29.85 -7.33
CA VAL A 15 -4.53 -28.72 -7.80
C VAL A 15 -4.92 -27.79 -6.64
N GLY A 16 -5.28 -28.36 -5.49
CA GLY A 16 -5.60 -27.61 -4.28
C GLY A 16 -4.40 -26.82 -3.76
N ILE A 17 -3.21 -27.44 -3.71
CA ILE A 17 -1.96 -26.77 -3.29
C ILE A 17 -1.61 -25.66 -4.27
N TRP A 18 -1.69 -25.90 -5.57
CA TRP A 18 -1.38 -24.91 -6.60
C TRP A 18 -2.34 -23.72 -6.54
N PHE A 19 -3.63 -23.98 -6.36
CA PHE A 19 -4.66 -22.96 -6.22
C PHE A 19 -4.44 -22.13 -4.96
N SER A 20 -4.12 -22.77 -3.82
CA SER A 20 -3.79 -22.10 -2.56
C SER A 20 -2.54 -21.23 -2.69
N TYR A 21 -1.51 -21.74 -3.36
CA TYR A 21 -0.28 -21.00 -3.66
C TYR A 21 -0.58 -19.77 -4.51
N ARG A 22 -1.41 -19.93 -5.53
CA ARG A 22 -1.81 -18.83 -6.43
C ARG A 22 -2.65 -17.77 -5.69
N LEU A 23 -3.54 -18.19 -4.79
CA LEU A 23 -4.30 -17.27 -3.95
C LEU A 23 -3.41 -16.55 -2.94
N PHE A 24 -2.43 -17.26 -2.38
CA PHE A 24 -1.45 -16.68 -1.46
C PHE A 24 -0.58 -15.64 -2.16
N MET A 25 -0.14 -15.93 -3.38
CA MET A 25 0.62 -14.99 -4.22
C MET A 25 -0.24 -13.82 -4.72
N ARG A 26 -1.55 -13.98 -4.78
CA ARG A 26 -2.47 -12.88 -5.09
C ARG A 26 -2.52 -11.78 -4.04
N GLY A 27 -1.99 -12.02 -2.83
CA GLY A 27 -1.78 -10.96 -1.84
C GLY A 27 -0.89 -9.83 -2.35
N ASP A 28 -0.06 -10.09 -3.40
CA ASP A 28 0.79 -9.11 -4.05
C ASP A 28 0.20 -8.53 -5.34
N THR A 29 -1.05 -8.86 -5.70
CA THR A 29 -1.68 -8.26 -6.89
C THR A 29 -1.86 -6.74 -6.75
N TYR A 30 -1.91 -6.22 -5.55
CA TYR A 30 -1.95 -4.78 -5.31
C TYR A 30 -0.65 -4.08 -5.71
N GLU A 31 0.50 -4.76 -5.66
CA GLU A 31 1.76 -4.20 -6.13
C GLU A 31 1.68 -3.77 -7.59
N GLU A 32 1.18 -4.64 -8.46
CA GLU A 32 0.99 -4.32 -9.88
C GLU A 32 -0.05 -3.22 -10.09
N LYS A 33 -1.17 -3.28 -9.37
CA LYS A 33 -2.23 -2.28 -9.45
C LYS A 33 -1.75 -0.91 -9.00
N VAL A 34 -0.99 -0.85 -7.92
CA VAL A 34 -0.40 0.38 -7.41
C VAL A 34 0.65 0.91 -8.38
N ALA A 35 1.53 0.04 -8.88
CA ALA A 35 2.57 0.42 -9.85
C ALA A 35 1.97 1.01 -11.12
N ALA A 36 0.82 0.51 -11.57
CA ALA A 36 0.12 1.04 -12.75
C ALA A 36 -0.39 2.48 -12.57
N LEU A 37 -0.58 2.92 -11.32
CA LEU A 37 -1.04 4.28 -11.01
C LEU A 37 0.12 5.27 -10.83
N LEU A 38 1.36 4.78 -10.78
CA LEU A 38 2.53 5.66 -10.64
C LEU A 38 2.89 6.29 -12.00
N PRO A 39 3.38 7.56 -12.01
CA PRO A 39 3.88 8.15 -13.25
C PRO A 39 5.02 7.31 -13.82
N PRO A 40 5.09 7.10 -15.16
CA PRO A 40 6.10 6.22 -15.77
C PRO A 40 7.54 6.72 -15.60
N ASP A 41 7.72 8.03 -15.41
CA ASP A 41 9.02 8.67 -15.20
C ASP A 41 9.32 8.96 -13.73
N PHE A 42 8.51 8.45 -12.81
CA PHE A 42 8.65 8.68 -11.38
C PHE A 42 9.79 7.85 -10.81
N LYS A 43 10.75 8.53 -10.18
CA LYS A 43 11.92 7.93 -9.54
C LYS A 43 11.97 8.38 -8.09
N PRO A 44 11.30 7.68 -7.17
CA PRO A 44 11.25 8.12 -5.77
C PRO A 44 12.60 7.97 -5.08
N ASP A 45 12.98 8.98 -4.30
CA ASP A 45 14.12 8.89 -3.38
C ASP A 45 13.78 8.07 -2.16
N VAL A 46 12.53 8.19 -1.71
CA VAL A 46 11.97 7.39 -0.61
C VAL A 46 10.56 6.95 -0.98
N PHE A 47 10.20 5.74 -0.60
CA PHE A 47 8.85 5.23 -0.80
C PHE A 47 8.47 4.17 0.22
N HIS A 48 7.17 4.01 0.43
CA HIS A 48 6.59 2.95 1.23
C HIS A 48 5.34 2.41 0.54
N ARG A 49 5.24 1.11 0.46
CA ARG A 49 4.04 0.41 -0.03
C ARG A 49 3.63 -0.65 0.97
N LYS A 50 2.35 -0.66 1.31
CA LYS A 50 1.75 -1.74 2.09
C LYS A 50 0.33 -1.96 1.61
N GLY A 51 0.01 -3.20 1.21
CA GLY A 51 -1.29 -3.53 0.65
C GLY A 51 -1.58 -2.70 -0.60
N ASP A 52 -2.70 -2.02 -0.60
CA ASP A 52 -3.18 -1.17 -1.69
C ASP A 52 -2.80 0.31 -1.54
N THR A 53 -1.92 0.63 -0.60
CA THR A 53 -1.49 2.00 -0.33
C THR A 53 -0.02 2.20 -0.67
N TYR A 54 0.31 3.43 -1.09
CA TYR A 54 1.67 3.81 -1.47
C TYR A 54 1.89 5.29 -1.20
N VAL A 55 3.09 5.62 -0.74
CA VAL A 55 3.59 6.99 -0.68
C VAL A 55 5.01 6.99 -1.20
N GLY A 56 5.33 7.92 -2.08
CA GLY A 56 6.67 8.09 -2.61
C GLY A 56 6.96 9.56 -2.88
N TYR A 57 8.21 9.96 -2.66
CA TYR A 57 8.65 11.33 -2.88
C TYR A 57 9.88 11.38 -3.77
N GLU A 58 9.80 12.17 -4.83
CA GLU A 58 10.89 12.46 -5.75
C GLU A 58 11.37 13.89 -5.50
N LYS A 59 12.56 14.03 -4.94
CA LYS A 59 13.12 15.32 -4.55
C LYS A 59 13.45 16.19 -5.77
N ALA A 60 13.99 15.60 -6.83
CA ALA A 60 14.48 16.32 -8.01
C ALA A 60 13.38 17.18 -8.67
N ARG A 61 12.14 16.71 -8.67
CA ARG A 61 11.00 17.41 -9.28
C ARG A 61 9.95 17.83 -8.27
N ASP A 62 10.21 17.63 -6.98
CA ASP A 62 9.28 17.89 -5.87
C ASP A 62 7.90 17.26 -6.14
N ARG A 63 7.91 15.97 -6.45
CA ARG A 63 6.68 15.21 -6.69
C ARG A 63 6.43 14.23 -5.56
N LEU A 64 5.29 14.38 -4.90
CA LEU A 64 4.76 13.45 -3.93
C LEU A 64 3.65 12.64 -4.59
N VAL A 65 3.78 11.31 -4.61
CA VAL A 65 2.77 10.42 -5.16
C VAL A 65 2.11 9.67 -4.02
N LEU A 66 0.79 9.74 -3.97
CA LEU A 66 -0.03 9.06 -2.98
C LEU A 66 -0.98 8.12 -3.70
N VAL A 67 -1.06 6.89 -3.23
CA VAL A 67 -2.01 5.90 -3.73
C VAL A 67 -2.77 5.30 -2.57
N ASP A 68 -4.07 5.34 -2.66
CA ASP A 68 -5.02 4.59 -1.84
C ASP A 68 -5.99 3.96 -2.84
N TRP A 69 -5.56 2.82 -3.38
CA TRP A 69 -6.17 2.22 -4.55
C TRP A 69 -7.68 2.10 -4.40
N PRO A 70 -8.47 2.46 -5.42
CA PRO A 70 -8.12 2.84 -6.79
C PRO A 70 -7.76 4.32 -6.99
N HIS A 71 -7.60 5.09 -5.94
CA HIS A 71 -7.32 6.52 -6.00
C HIS A 71 -5.82 6.79 -5.98
N ALA A 72 -5.38 7.76 -6.77
CA ALA A 72 -3.99 8.20 -6.81
C ALA A 72 -3.92 9.72 -6.98
N SER A 73 -2.89 10.32 -6.43
CA SER A 73 -2.65 11.76 -6.55
C SER A 73 -1.16 12.04 -6.68
N VAL A 74 -0.82 13.00 -7.54
CA VAL A 74 0.54 13.51 -7.72
C VAL A 74 0.50 15.01 -7.43
N LEU A 75 1.29 15.46 -6.46
CA LEU A 75 1.27 16.85 -6.03
C LEU A 75 2.67 17.30 -5.57
N ALA A 76 2.86 18.63 -5.50
CA ALA A 76 4.06 19.17 -4.87
C ALA A 76 3.95 19.01 -3.34
N SER A 77 5.08 18.87 -2.67
CA SER A 77 5.11 18.68 -1.22
C SER A 77 4.39 19.78 -0.44
N LYS A 78 4.51 21.03 -0.90
CA LYS A 78 3.87 22.19 -0.27
C LYS A 78 2.35 22.18 -0.37
N ASP A 79 1.79 21.42 -1.32
CA ASP A 79 0.35 21.37 -1.56
C ASP A 79 -0.39 20.42 -0.63
N VAL A 80 0.32 19.65 0.19
CA VAL A 80 -0.29 18.84 1.24
C VAL A 80 -0.95 19.76 2.27
N VAL A 81 -2.24 19.51 2.55
CA VAL A 81 -3.01 20.33 3.48
C VAL A 81 -2.66 19.98 4.92
N SER A 82 -2.66 18.68 5.24
CA SER A 82 -2.36 18.22 6.60
C SER A 82 -1.89 16.78 6.61
N LEU A 83 -1.16 16.44 7.67
CA LEU A 83 -0.70 15.08 7.97
C LEU A 83 -1.17 14.73 9.37
N SER A 84 -1.70 13.53 9.56
CA SER A 84 -2.13 13.07 10.87
C SER A 84 -1.92 11.58 11.05
N PRO A 85 -1.53 11.14 12.25
CA PRO A 85 -1.47 9.72 12.57
C PRO A 85 -2.88 9.20 12.84
N VAL A 86 -3.18 8.01 12.31
CA VAL A 86 -4.45 7.34 12.54
C VAL A 86 -4.17 5.93 13.05
N HIS A 87 -4.95 5.49 14.02
CA HIS A 87 -4.92 4.11 14.47
C HIS A 87 -6.33 3.61 14.73
N GLU A 88 -6.55 2.34 14.52
CA GLU A 88 -7.83 1.68 14.76
C GLU A 88 -7.57 0.29 15.34
N SER A 89 -8.24 -0.01 16.45
CA SER A 89 -8.12 -1.28 17.13
C SER A 89 -9.39 -2.10 16.90
N THR A 90 -9.22 -3.32 16.39
CA THR A 90 -10.31 -4.27 16.18
C THR A 90 -9.86 -5.63 16.71
N LEU A 91 -10.65 -6.22 17.59
CA LEU A 91 -10.37 -7.53 18.19
C LEU A 91 -8.97 -7.63 18.83
N GLY A 92 -8.52 -6.56 19.49
CA GLY A 92 -7.21 -6.50 20.16
C GLY A 92 -6.03 -6.26 19.20
N ILE A 93 -6.29 -6.07 17.91
CA ILE A 93 -5.27 -5.77 16.91
C ILE A 93 -5.38 -4.30 16.52
N THR A 94 -4.27 -3.58 16.61
CA THR A 94 -4.21 -2.16 16.26
C THR A 94 -3.51 -1.98 14.91
N HIS A 95 -4.20 -1.37 13.97
CA HIS A 95 -3.65 -0.97 12.68
C HIS A 95 -3.30 0.51 12.70
N HIS A 96 -2.25 0.87 11.97
CA HIS A 96 -1.71 2.24 11.94
C HIS A 96 -1.67 2.78 10.51
N TRP A 97 -2.07 4.03 10.34
CA TRP A 97 -2.02 4.76 9.06
C TRP A 97 -1.46 6.15 9.26
N VAL A 98 -0.96 6.72 8.17
CA VAL A 98 -0.78 8.18 8.04
C VAL A 98 -1.87 8.69 7.11
N ALA A 99 -2.65 9.65 7.57
CA ALA A 99 -3.64 10.32 6.75
C ALA A 99 -3.04 11.59 6.14
N VAL A 100 -3.09 11.69 4.82
CA VAL A 100 -2.56 12.82 4.06
C VAL A 100 -3.74 13.51 3.38
N ALA A 101 -4.07 14.71 3.83
CA ALA A 101 -5.12 15.51 3.21
C ALA A 101 -4.55 16.30 2.04
N VAL A 102 -5.24 16.25 0.90
CA VAL A 102 -4.86 16.92 -0.34
C VAL A 102 -5.94 17.90 -0.77
N PRO A 103 -5.59 19.04 -1.42
CA PRO A 103 -6.56 20.06 -1.77
C PRO A 103 -7.34 19.66 -3.02
N GLY A 104 -8.62 20.07 -3.09
CA GLY A 104 -9.45 19.96 -4.29
C GLY A 104 -9.71 18.56 -4.81
N ALA A 105 -9.32 17.54 -4.07
CA ALA A 105 -9.48 16.16 -4.50
C ALA A 105 -10.91 15.66 -4.26
N GLN A 106 -11.43 14.89 -5.20
CA GLN A 106 -12.67 14.15 -4.99
C GLN A 106 -12.53 13.08 -3.90
N PHE A 107 -11.31 12.66 -3.65
CA PHE A 107 -10.94 11.71 -2.62
C PHE A 107 -9.88 12.33 -1.71
N SER A 108 -10.17 12.37 -0.42
CA SER A 108 -9.25 12.83 0.62
C SER A 108 -9.82 12.45 2.00
N PRO A 109 -9.02 12.09 3.01
CA PRO A 109 -7.56 11.97 2.95
C PRO A 109 -7.11 10.63 2.34
N TYR A 110 -5.89 10.61 1.83
CA TYR A 110 -5.20 9.38 1.48
C TYR A 110 -4.68 8.75 2.77
N ARG A 111 -5.00 7.47 3.00
CA ARG A 111 -4.55 6.73 4.17
C ARG A 111 -3.49 5.74 3.76
N ILE A 112 -2.27 5.96 4.23
CA ILE A 112 -1.14 5.07 3.95
C ILE A 112 -1.01 4.08 5.09
N TRP A 113 -1.07 2.80 4.80
CA TRP A 113 -1.15 1.74 5.78
C TRP A 113 0.23 1.27 6.23
N PHE A 114 0.41 1.07 7.53
CA PHE A 114 1.63 0.56 8.14
C PHE A 114 1.38 -0.72 8.93
N GLN A 115 0.20 -1.32 8.79
CA GLN A 115 -0.20 -2.53 9.46
C GLN A 115 -0.05 -2.38 10.98
N PHE A 116 0.78 -3.20 11.62
CA PHE A 116 1.02 -3.16 13.07
C PHE A 116 2.23 -2.33 13.46
N ARG A 117 2.89 -1.71 12.49
CA ARG A 117 4.18 -1.05 12.66
C ARG A 117 3.99 0.43 13.01
N ARG A 118 3.67 0.70 14.28
CA ARG A 118 3.59 2.06 14.79
C ARG A 118 4.91 2.82 14.62
N ASP A 119 6.04 2.14 14.82
CA ASP A 119 7.38 2.70 14.67
C ASP A 119 7.62 3.21 13.24
N LYS A 120 7.25 2.43 12.24
CA LYS A 120 7.33 2.81 10.82
C LYS A 120 6.38 3.96 10.50
N ARG A 121 5.15 3.91 11.03
CA ARG A 121 4.17 4.98 10.85
C ARG A 121 4.71 6.31 11.36
N ASP A 122 5.28 6.31 12.55
CA ASP A 122 5.79 7.52 13.19
C ASP A 122 7.05 8.03 12.47
N GLU A 123 7.91 7.14 11.98
CA GLU A 123 9.06 7.48 11.15
C GLU A 123 8.63 8.19 9.87
N TRP A 124 7.65 7.62 9.16
CA TRP A 124 7.13 8.20 7.92
C TRP A 124 6.37 9.51 8.17
N LEU A 125 5.63 9.60 9.26
CA LEU A 125 4.95 10.84 9.65
C LEU A 125 5.98 11.97 9.85
N GLY A 126 7.07 11.71 10.56
CA GLY A 126 8.16 12.65 10.75
C GLY A 126 8.84 13.04 9.45
N GLN A 127 9.09 12.06 8.58
CA GLN A 127 9.72 12.28 7.27
C GLN A 127 8.82 13.13 6.36
N LEU A 128 7.53 12.80 6.26
CA LEU A 128 6.57 13.57 5.49
C LEU A 128 6.39 14.99 6.06
N SER A 129 6.41 15.14 7.37
CA SER A 129 6.34 16.46 8.01
C SER A 129 7.52 17.34 7.59
N ARG A 130 8.70 16.78 7.50
CA ARG A 130 9.89 17.52 7.03
C ARG A 130 9.79 17.85 5.54
N ILE A 131 9.34 16.90 4.72
CA ILE A 131 9.20 17.08 3.27
C ILE A 131 8.16 18.17 2.96
N CYS A 132 7.02 18.12 3.65
CA CYS A 132 5.88 19.00 3.38
C CYS A 132 5.91 20.30 4.19
N GLY A 133 6.80 20.45 5.12
CA GLY A 133 6.85 21.60 6.02
C GLY A 133 5.66 21.69 6.96
N LYS A 134 5.10 20.57 7.33
CA LYS A 134 3.93 20.46 8.21
C LYS A 134 4.31 19.73 9.51
#